data_852e04df497863d19286159a7f1bea16
#
_entry.id   852e04df497863d19286159a7f1bea16
#
_cell.length_a   1.000
_cell.length_b   1.000
_cell.length_c   1.000
_cell.angle_alpha   90.00
_cell.angle_beta   90.00
_cell.angle_gamma   90.00
#
_symmetry.space_group_name_H-M   'P 1'
#
loop_
_entity.id
_entity.type
_entity.pdbx_description
1 polymer ?
#
loop_
_entity_poly.entity_id
_entity_poly.type
_entity_poly.pdbx_seq_one_letter_code
_entity_poly.pdbx_strand_id
1 'polypeptide(L)'
;MKEWIIKDANSIFFTPKVEEWIPSTFGLNMLEATLYKVILNKHFCIWTGQYLAKVLRTSQATIGRTLKKFAEMGIIEQYKVCVGGNKTRTINIALYDKRGKIDAETIEYYRKVGYAKIMQNEHD
;
A
#
# COMPACT_ATOMS: atom_id res chain seq x y z
N MET A 1 -15.44 -2.21 -9.76
CA MET A 1 -15.09 -2.89 -10.19
C MET A 1 -14.30 -3.49 -9.89
N LYS A 2 -14.15 -4.09 -9.76
CA LYS A 2 -13.34 -4.68 -9.48
C LYS A 2 -12.53 -4.80 -10.21
N GLU A 3 -12.67 -4.29 -10.58
CA GLU A 3 -11.98 -4.15 -11.26
C GLU A 3 -10.90 -4.91 -11.36
N TRP A 4 -10.07 -4.82 -11.09
CA TRP A 4 -9.00 -5.75 -11.05
C TRP A 4 -8.98 -6.34 -9.67
N ILE A 5 -8.87 -7.59 -9.59
CA ILE A 5 -8.73 -8.24 -8.31
C ILE A 5 -7.55 -9.16 -8.40
N ILE A 6 -6.67 -9.06 -7.47
CA ILE A 6 -5.50 -9.91 -7.47
C ILE A 6 -5.87 -11.19 -6.76
N LYS A 7 -6.21 -12.20 -7.53
CA LYS A 7 -6.52 -13.50 -6.99
C LYS A 7 -5.30 -14.38 -6.95
N ASP A 8 -4.35 -14.04 -7.80
CA ASP A 8 -3.18 -14.87 -8.00
C ASP A 8 -2.00 -13.95 -8.16
N ALA A 9 -1.05 -14.06 -7.25
CA ALA A 9 0.14 -13.20 -7.27
C ALA A 9 0.96 -13.43 -8.53
N ASN A 10 0.72 -14.53 -9.21
CA ASN A 10 1.44 -14.83 -10.44
C ASN A 10 0.75 -14.30 -11.68
N SER A 11 -0.38 -13.64 -11.53
CA SER A 11 -1.08 -13.11 -12.68
C SER A 11 -0.22 -12.10 -13.39
N ILE A 12 0.02 -12.35 -14.67
CA ILE A 12 0.85 -11.43 -15.47
C ILE A 12 0.02 -10.27 -15.98
N PHE A 13 -1.28 -10.33 -15.76
CA PHE A 13 -2.19 -9.34 -16.31
C PHE A 13 -2.71 -8.36 -15.28
N PHE A 14 -2.20 -8.44 -14.07
CA PHE A 14 -2.61 -7.50 -13.06
C PHE A 14 -2.16 -6.10 -13.47
N THR A 15 -3.12 -5.22 -13.66
CA THR A 15 -2.83 -3.84 -14.04
C THR A 15 -3.94 -2.97 -13.47
N PRO A 16 -3.75 -2.41 -12.29
CA PRO A 16 -4.78 -1.53 -11.75
C PRO A 16 -4.91 -0.31 -12.63
N LYS A 17 -6.12 0.16 -12.75
CA LYS A 17 -6.36 1.39 -13.49
C LYS A 17 -5.87 2.56 -12.65
N VAL A 18 -4.87 3.27 -13.15
CA VAL A 18 -4.29 4.39 -12.44
C VAL A 18 -4.94 5.67 -12.94
N GLU A 19 -5.60 6.36 -12.03
CA GLU A 19 -6.23 7.63 -12.36
C GLU A 19 -5.18 8.71 -12.52
N GLU A 20 -5.42 9.60 -13.44
CA GLU A 20 -4.41 10.58 -13.82
C GLU A 20 -4.02 11.53 -12.67
N TRP A 21 -4.94 11.76 -11.74
CA TRP A 21 -4.62 12.68 -10.65
C TRP A 21 -3.44 12.18 -9.81
N ILE A 22 -3.22 10.86 -9.77
CA ILE A 22 -2.16 10.31 -8.96
C ILE A 22 -0.77 10.72 -9.48
N PRO A 23 -0.42 10.40 -10.73
CA PRO A 23 0.91 10.82 -11.19
C PRO A 23 1.02 12.32 -11.33
N SER A 24 -0.05 13.03 -11.73
CA SER A 24 0.08 14.46 -11.96
C SER A 24 0.16 15.25 -10.66
N THR A 25 -0.55 14.84 -9.62
CA THR A 25 -0.51 15.56 -8.37
C THR A 25 0.81 15.38 -7.64
N PHE A 26 1.34 14.16 -7.67
CA PHE A 26 2.54 13.85 -6.88
C PHE A 26 3.81 13.77 -7.71
N GLY A 27 3.72 13.89 -9.03
CA GLY A 27 4.91 13.80 -9.88
C GLY A 27 5.47 12.39 -9.93
N LEU A 28 4.62 11.38 -9.99
CA LEU A 28 5.05 9.99 -9.93
C LEU A 28 5.19 9.39 -11.32
N ASN A 29 6.16 8.49 -11.48
CA ASN A 29 6.25 7.70 -12.70
C ASN A 29 5.20 6.59 -12.66
N MET A 30 5.13 5.78 -13.73
CA MET A 30 4.07 4.79 -13.83
C MET A 30 4.14 3.74 -12.73
N LEU A 31 5.33 3.24 -12.43
CA LEU A 31 5.46 2.22 -11.39
C LEU A 31 5.05 2.79 -10.03
N GLU A 32 5.51 3.99 -9.73
CA GLU A 32 5.18 4.64 -8.47
C GLU A 32 3.68 4.88 -8.37
N ALA A 33 3.08 5.38 -9.44
CA ALA A 33 1.66 5.65 -9.44
C ALA A 33 0.85 4.36 -9.26
N THR A 34 1.32 3.28 -9.89
CA THR A 34 0.66 1.99 -9.76
C THR A 34 0.71 1.49 -8.32
N LEU A 35 1.88 1.60 -7.69
CA LEU A 35 2.03 1.17 -6.30
C LEU A 35 1.13 2.00 -5.39
N TYR A 36 1.09 3.31 -5.61
CA TYR A 36 0.22 4.16 -4.80
C TYR A 36 -1.25 3.76 -4.96
N LYS A 37 -1.65 3.47 -6.20
CA LYS A 37 -3.02 3.06 -6.46
C LYS A 37 -3.38 1.76 -5.77
N VAL A 38 -2.45 0.81 -5.73
CA VAL A 38 -2.67 -0.44 -5.02
C VAL A 38 -2.94 -0.18 -3.54
N ILE A 39 -2.12 0.68 -2.93
CA ILE A 39 -2.29 1.01 -1.52
C ILE A 39 -3.62 1.70 -1.29
N LEU A 40 -3.94 2.67 -2.14
CA LEU A 40 -5.17 3.45 -2.00
C LEU A 40 -6.41 2.58 -2.13
N ASN A 41 -6.40 1.65 -3.09
CA ASN A 41 -7.57 0.80 -3.31
C ASN A 41 -7.84 -0.13 -2.14
N LYS A 42 -6.82 -0.47 -1.38
CA LYS A 42 -7.00 -1.34 -0.23
C LYS A 42 -7.27 -0.55 1.04
N HIS A 43 -7.19 0.77 0.96
CA HIS A 43 -7.29 1.71 2.07
C HIS A 43 -6.09 1.58 3.00
N PHE A 44 -5.81 0.39 3.49
CA PHE A 44 -4.59 0.08 4.22
C PHE A 44 -4.03 -1.20 3.62
N CYS A 45 -2.74 -1.22 3.36
CA CYS A 45 -2.11 -2.34 2.69
C CYS A 45 -1.16 -3.04 3.65
N ILE A 46 -1.43 -4.30 3.92
CA ILE A 46 -0.58 -5.10 4.81
C ILE A 46 0.28 -6.09 4.03
N TRP A 47 0.29 -5.99 2.71
CA TRP A 47 1.12 -6.84 1.88
C TRP A 47 2.59 -6.52 2.11
N THR A 48 3.42 -7.56 2.13
CA THR A 48 4.85 -7.38 2.30
C THR A 48 5.47 -6.77 1.05
N GLY A 49 6.66 -6.19 1.23
CA GLY A 49 7.39 -5.68 0.07
C GLY A 49 7.69 -6.77 -0.93
N GLN A 50 7.93 -7.98 -0.44
CA GLN A 50 8.18 -9.11 -1.32
C GLN A 50 6.96 -9.42 -2.18
N TYR A 51 5.78 -9.43 -1.58
CA TYR A 51 4.57 -9.71 -2.32
C TYR A 51 4.26 -8.59 -3.30
N LEU A 52 4.43 -7.34 -2.87
CA LEU A 52 4.22 -6.20 -3.77
C LEU A 52 5.16 -6.24 -4.96
N ALA A 53 6.42 -6.62 -4.72
CA ALA A 53 7.38 -6.75 -5.81
C ALA A 53 6.94 -7.79 -6.82
N LYS A 54 6.42 -8.89 -6.32
CA LYS A 54 5.94 -9.96 -7.20
C LYS A 54 4.74 -9.51 -8.02
N VAL A 55 3.79 -8.85 -7.39
CA VAL A 55 2.57 -8.39 -8.06
C VAL A 55 2.89 -7.33 -9.10
N LEU A 56 3.79 -6.41 -8.77
CA LEU A 56 4.12 -5.30 -9.66
C LEU A 56 5.29 -5.63 -10.59
N ARG A 57 5.81 -6.85 -10.49
CA ARG A 57 6.85 -7.36 -11.39
C ARG A 57 8.10 -6.49 -11.35
N THR A 58 8.54 -6.21 -10.16
CA THR A 58 9.73 -5.41 -9.94
C THR A 58 10.52 -6.02 -8.77
N SER A 59 11.62 -5.41 -8.40
CA SER A 59 12.44 -5.94 -7.31
C SER A 59 11.93 -5.46 -5.96
N GLN A 60 12.20 -6.25 -4.93
CA GLN A 60 11.84 -5.87 -3.58
C GLN A 60 12.56 -4.60 -3.17
N ALA A 61 13.80 -4.41 -3.63
CA ALA A 61 14.53 -3.20 -3.33
C ALA A 61 13.85 -1.96 -3.91
N THR A 62 13.31 -2.09 -5.12
CA THR A 62 12.59 -0.98 -5.75
C THR A 62 11.33 -0.63 -4.94
N ILE A 63 10.59 -1.66 -4.50
CA ILE A 63 9.40 -1.42 -3.68
C ILE A 63 9.79 -0.69 -2.40
N GLY A 64 10.85 -1.15 -1.73
CA GLY A 64 11.28 -0.52 -0.48
C GLY A 64 11.66 0.94 -0.67
N ARG A 65 12.41 1.24 -1.73
CA ARG A 65 12.79 2.61 -2.00
C ARG A 65 11.59 3.49 -2.32
N THR A 66 10.64 2.93 -3.07
CA THR A 66 9.45 3.69 -3.46
C THR A 66 8.58 3.98 -2.26
N LEU A 67 8.39 2.99 -1.38
CA LEU A 67 7.58 3.22 -0.18
C LEU A 67 8.25 4.25 0.73
N LYS A 68 9.57 4.20 0.85
CA LYS A 68 10.29 5.19 1.63
C LYS A 68 10.11 6.58 1.03
N LYS A 69 10.19 6.68 -0.29
CA LYS A 69 9.96 7.94 -0.97
C LYS A 69 8.56 8.48 -0.67
N PHE A 70 7.55 7.62 -0.72
CA PHE A 70 6.18 8.03 -0.43
C PHE A 70 6.05 8.55 1.00
N ALA A 71 6.68 7.85 1.94
CA ALA A 71 6.62 8.28 3.34
C ALA A 71 7.31 9.63 3.52
N GLU A 72 8.44 9.84 2.87
CA GLU A 72 9.15 11.10 2.95
C GLU A 72 8.39 12.23 2.29
N MET A 73 7.63 11.92 1.25
CA MET A 73 6.74 12.90 0.62
C MET A 73 5.51 13.21 1.45
N GLY A 74 5.23 12.38 2.45
CA GLY A 74 4.05 12.57 3.28
C GLY A 74 2.76 12.11 2.62
N ILE A 75 2.83 11.24 1.62
CA ILE A 75 1.63 10.77 0.94
C ILE A 75 1.20 9.38 1.40
N ILE A 76 2.03 8.69 2.15
CA ILE A 76 1.60 7.48 2.86
C ILE A 76 2.12 7.53 4.28
N GLU A 77 1.46 6.74 5.13
CA GLU A 77 1.97 6.48 6.47
C GLU A 77 2.41 5.03 6.51
N GLN A 78 3.59 4.77 7.08
CA GLN A 78 4.06 3.41 7.30
C GLN A 78 3.96 3.13 8.79
N TYR A 79 2.88 2.46 9.16
CA TYR A 79 2.61 2.17 10.57
C TYR A 79 3.16 0.78 10.88
N LYS A 80 4.12 0.72 11.80
CA LYS A 80 4.80 -0.52 12.13
C LYS A 80 4.18 -1.17 13.34
N VAL A 81 3.98 -2.48 13.23
CA VAL A 81 3.32 -3.28 14.25
C VAL A 81 4.25 -4.41 14.67
N CYS A 82 4.46 -4.55 15.96
CA CYS A 82 5.20 -5.67 16.51
C CYS A 82 4.28 -6.88 16.60
N VAL A 83 4.70 -8.00 16.00
CA VAL A 83 3.85 -9.18 15.96
C VAL A 83 4.43 -10.33 16.79
N GLY A 84 5.47 -10.05 17.56
CA GLY A 84 6.06 -11.05 18.44
C GLY A 84 7.55 -11.14 18.23
N GLY A 85 8.29 -11.30 19.31
CA GLY A 85 9.72 -11.34 19.26
C GLY A 85 10.26 -10.09 18.59
N ASN A 86 11.11 -10.28 17.58
CA ASN A 86 11.67 -9.17 16.83
C ASN A 86 10.98 -8.96 15.50
N LYS A 87 9.85 -9.63 15.29
CA LYS A 87 9.14 -9.52 14.02
C LYS A 87 8.27 -8.29 13.97
N THR A 88 8.32 -7.58 12.87
CA THR A 88 7.43 -6.44 12.64
C THR A 88 6.73 -6.60 11.32
N ARG A 89 5.54 -6.02 11.24
CA ARG A 89 4.77 -5.91 10.01
C ARG A 89 4.48 -4.44 9.79
N THR A 90 4.33 -4.07 8.55
CA THR A 90 4.06 -2.68 8.22
C THR A 90 2.70 -2.55 7.57
N ILE A 91 1.93 -1.57 8.03
CA ILE A 91 0.69 -1.19 7.39
C ILE A 91 0.97 0.09 6.62
N ASN A 92 0.81 0.03 5.30
CA ASN A 92 0.97 1.21 4.46
C ASN A 92 -0.40 1.82 4.22
N ILE A 93 -0.57 3.08 4.57
CA ILE A 93 -1.85 3.76 4.50
C ILE A 93 -1.72 4.98 3.60
N ALA A 94 -2.53 5.04 2.54
CA ALA A 94 -2.53 6.22 1.67
C ALA A 94 -3.14 7.38 2.43
N LEU A 95 -2.48 8.53 2.39
CA LEU A 95 -2.94 9.71 3.12
C LEU A 95 -3.74 10.67 2.26
N TYR A 96 -3.78 10.43 0.95
CA TYR A 96 -4.52 11.28 0.02
C TYR A 96 -5.34 10.41 -0.92
N ASP A 97 -6.58 10.84 -1.16
CA ASP A 97 -7.39 10.25 -2.20
C ASP A 97 -7.76 11.35 -3.21
N LYS A 98 -8.69 11.06 -4.09
CA LYS A 98 -9.09 11.97 -5.14
C LYS A 98 -9.60 13.31 -4.61
N ARG A 99 -10.13 13.33 -3.41
CA ARG A 99 -10.67 14.54 -2.82
C ARG A 99 -9.66 15.33 -2.03
N GLY A 100 -8.47 14.79 -1.83
CA GLY A 100 -7.43 15.45 -1.08
C GLY A 100 -6.99 14.62 0.11
N LYS A 101 -6.56 15.28 1.16
CA LYS A 101 -6.03 14.57 2.32
C LYS A 101 -7.15 13.85 3.07
N ILE A 102 -6.89 12.59 3.39
CA ILE A 102 -7.84 11.77 4.16
C ILE A 102 -7.79 12.23 5.62
N ASP A 103 -8.95 12.34 6.26
CA ASP A 103 -9.02 12.90 7.59
C ASP A 103 -8.39 11.97 8.63
N ALA A 104 -8.01 12.57 9.76
CA ALA A 104 -7.27 11.86 10.79
C ALA A 104 -8.06 10.71 11.40
N GLU A 105 -9.37 10.88 11.53
CA GLU A 105 -10.23 9.84 12.09
C GLU A 105 -10.24 8.60 11.23
N THR A 106 -10.32 8.80 9.92
CA THR A 106 -10.33 7.69 8.97
C THR A 106 -8.99 6.97 9.00
N ILE A 107 -7.88 7.72 9.06
CA ILE A 107 -6.55 7.12 9.13
C ILE A 107 -6.42 6.29 10.40
N GLU A 108 -6.92 6.80 11.51
CA GLU A 108 -6.86 6.06 12.77
C GLU A 108 -7.68 4.76 12.68
N TYR A 109 -8.82 4.83 12.02
CA TYR A 109 -9.64 3.65 11.81
C TYR A 109 -8.87 2.60 11.00
N TYR A 110 -8.17 3.05 9.95
CA TYR A 110 -7.38 2.12 9.12
C TYR A 110 -6.24 1.48 9.91
N ARG A 111 -5.61 2.24 10.81
CA ARG A 111 -4.57 1.66 11.67
C ARG A 111 -5.14 0.54 12.53
N LYS A 112 -6.30 0.78 13.12
CA LYS A 112 -6.92 -0.20 14.02
C LYS A 112 -7.35 -1.45 13.28
N VAL A 113 -8.00 -1.28 12.13
CA VAL A 113 -8.45 -2.42 11.35
C VAL A 113 -7.27 -3.19 10.79
N GLY A 114 -6.25 -2.47 10.31
CA GLY A 114 -5.05 -3.12 9.80
C GLY A 114 -4.32 -3.90 10.88
N TYR A 115 -4.22 -3.29 12.07
CA TYR A 115 -3.59 -3.97 13.19
C TYR A 115 -4.33 -5.26 13.53
N ALA A 116 -5.66 -5.20 13.63
CA ALA A 116 -6.45 -6.37 13.96
C ALA A 116 -6.28 -7.46 12.92
N LYS A 117 -6.21 -7.07 11.64
CA LYS A 117 -6.06 -8.03 10.57
C LYS A 117 -4.70 -8.73 10.62
N ILE A 118 -3.66 -7.97 10.91
CA ILE A 118 -2.33 -8.56 11.05
C ILE A 118 -2.29 -9.52 12.21
N MET A 119 -2.82 -9.13 13.35
CA MET A 119 -2.78 -9.97 14.54
C MET A 119 -3.59 -11.24 14.35
N GLN A 120 -4.71 -11.15 13.64
CA GLN A 120 -5.50 -12.32 13.33
C GLN A 120 -4.71 -13.29 12.46
N ASN A 121 -4.04 -12.77 11.45
CA ASN A 121 -3.26 -13.62 10.53
C ASN A 121 -2.09 -14.29 11.23
N GLU A 122 -1.48 -13.59 12.19
CA GLU A 122 -0.33 -14.15 12.89
C GLU A 122 -0.70 -15.24 13.88
N HIS A 123 -1.96 -15.26 14.32
CA HIS A 123 -2.43 -16.27 15.25
C HIS A 123 -3.07 -17.46 14.56
N ASP A 124 -3.30 -17.33 13.26
CA ASP A 124 -3.83 -18.44 12.48
C ASP A 124 -2.67 -19.29 11.97
#